data_ba9744b2f43398251640db53ca4d06fb
#
_entry.id   ba9744b2f43398251640db53ca4d06fb
#
_cell.length_a   1.000
_cell.length_b   1.000
_cell.length_c   1.000
_cell.angle_alpha   90.00
_cell.angle_beta   90.00
_cell.angle_gamma   90.00
#
_symmetry.space_group_name_H-M   'P 1'
#
loop_
_entity.id
_entity.type
_entity.pdbx_description
1 polymer ?
#
loop_
_entity_poly.entity_id
_entity_poly.type
_entity_poly.pdbx_seq_one_letter_code
_entity_poly.pdbx_strand_id
1 'polypeptide(L)'
;MKKADLGIAAYLLCAVIFFIIPIPSILLDVMLMVNISIALIILFNALFVQEILEMSFFPTLLLFTTLFRISLNVSSTRLILTTGDPGNVVETFGSFVGGGDMIIGGIIFIVLVLIQFIVINKGSERVSEVTARFTLDAMPGKQMAIDADLNTGAITEKDARERRQKLQDESSFFGSMDGATKYVKGDATAGLLITFINLIGGTVMGVMRSGLTFSDAIQQYGLLTIGDGLCSQIPSLLISLATGILVTKGSKEADFSGVLVKQLFGIPKVLYIVGTSMIFLGVVTPLNTILFGAFGAAFLVSGYSMSKSIGEESIEEEVAAEESEAEEIRRPENVVSLLQVDPIELEFGYGIIPLADVNQGGDLLDRVVMIRRQIALELGTVVPIIRLRDNIQLNPNQYIIKIKGIQVAEGEILFDHYMAMNPGYAEEEINGIPTFEPSFHLPAIWITDGQRERAESLGY
;
A
#
# COMPACT_ATOMS: atom_id res chain seq x y z
N MET A 1 18.64 -34.10 -7.09
CA MET A 1 17.26 -33.68 -6.78
C MET A 1 17.17 -33.36 -5.28
N LYS A 2 16.65 -32.21 -4.91
CA LYS A 2 16.41 -31.87 -3.49
C LYS A 2 15.25 -32.77 -2.98
N LYS A 3 15.28 -33.16 -1.70
CA LYS A 3 14.21 -34.02 -1.12
C LYS A 3 12.81 -33.44 -1.30
N ALA A 4 12.71 -32.09 -1.35
CA ALA A 4 11.47 -31.35 -1.60
C ALA A 4 10.92 -31.59 -3.01
N ASP A 5 11.78 -31.63 -4.05
CA ASP A 5 11.35 -31.84 -5.44
C ASP A 5 10.72 -33.25 -5.62
N LEU A 6 11.29 -34.22 -4.92
CA LEU A 6 10.76 -35.59 -4.93
C LEU A 6 9.40 -35.66 -4.21
N GLY A 7 9.21 -34.89 -3.14
CA GLY A 7 7.93 -34.81 -2.42
C GLY A 7 6.81 -34.23 -3.29
N ILE A 8 7.08 -33.15 -4.02
CA ILE A 8 6.11 -32.53 -4.93
C ILE A 8 5.75 -33.45 -6.07
N ALA A 9 6.76 -34.12 -6.67
CA ALA A 9 6.54 -35.09 -7.74
C ALA A 9 5.70 -36.29 -7.26
N ALA A 10 5.98 -36.80 -6.05
CA ALA A 10 5.19 -37.88 -5.44
C ALA A 10 3.74 -37.45 -5.17
N TYR A 11 3.52 -36.23 -4.66
CA TYR A 11 2.20 -35.67 -4.44
C TYR A 11 1.36 -35.58 -5.73
N LEU A 12 1.94 -35.05 -6.82
CA LEU A 12 1.28 -34.96 -8.12
C LEU A 12 1.00 -36.35 -8.69
N LEU A 13 1.95 -37.29 -8.57
CA LEU A 13 1.75 -38.67 -9.03
C LEU A 13 0.60 -39.33 -8.26
N CYS A 14 0.54 -39.17 -6.94
CA CYS A 14 -0.57 -39.66 -6.11
C CYS A 14 -1.91 -39.08 -6.55
N ALA A 15 -1.98 -37.76 -6.80
CA ALA A 15 -3.20 -37.12 -7.28
C ALA A 15 -3.68 -37.75 -8.61
N VAL A 16 -2.77 -37.99 -9.56
CA VAL A 16 -3.11 -38.63 -10.83
C VAL A 16 -3.53 -40.11 -10.64
N ILE A 17 -2.86 -40.83 -9.75
CA ILE A 17 -3.21 -42.23 -9.45
C ILE A 17 -4.62 -42.34 -8.89
N PHE A 18 -5.05 -41.42 -8.01
CA PHE A 18 -6.39 -41.41 -7.42
C PHE A 18 -7.52 -41.20 -8.45
N PHE A 19 -7.25 -40.60 -9.61
CA PHE A 19 -8.21 -40.58 -10.71
C PHE A 19 -8.49 -41.96 -11.28
N ILE A 20 -7.48 -42.83 -11.33
CA ILE A 20 -7.53 -44.10 -12.07
C ILE A 20 -7.82 -45.25 -11.13
N ILE A 21 -7.13 -45.34 -10.00
CA ILE A 21 -7.16 -46.47 -9.08
C ILE A 21 -8.21 -46.25 -7.99
N PRO A 22 -9.13 -47.17 -7.72
CA PRO A 22 -10.04 -47.08 -6.59
C PRO A 22 -9.26 -47.16 -5.28
N ILE A 23 -9.51 -46.23 -4.40
CA ILE A 23 -8.91 -46.16 -3.05
C ILE A 23 -9.92 -46.68 -2.03
N PRO A 24 -9.47 -47.33 -0.94
CA PRO A 24 -10.37 -47.73 0.15
C PRO A 24 -10.91 -46.50 0.89
N SER A 25 -12.13 -46.61 1.48
CA SER A 25 -12.80 -45.51 2.18
C SER A 25 -11.97 -44.88 3.31
N ILE A 26 -11.24 -45.70 4.07
CA ILE A 26 -10.32 -45.24 5.13
C ILE A 26 -9.24 -44.31 4.56
N LEU A 27 -8.65 -44.66 3.41
CA LEU A 27 -7.62 -43.82 2.77
C LEU A 27 -8.23 -42.54 2.23
N LEU A 28 -9.46 -42.58 1.70
CA LEU A 28 -10.18 -41.38 1.27
C LEU A 28 -10.42 -40.43 2.46
N ASP A 29 -10.87 -40.94 3.61
CA ASP A 29 -11.07 -40.17 4.83
C ASP A 29 -9.80 -39.42 5.24
N VAL A 30 -8.64 -40.14 5.27
CA VAL A 30 -7.34 -39.51 5.59
C VAL A 30 -6.98 -38.42 4.56
N MET A 31 -7.18 -38.67 3.27
CA MET A 31 -6.84 -37.70 2.22
C MET A 31 -7.76 -36.48 2.24
N LEU A 32 -9.05 -36.64 2.58
CA LEU A 32 -9.97 -35.52 2.78
C LEU A 32 -9.53 -34.65 3.96
N MET A 33 -9.11 -35.26 5.07
CA MET A 33 -8.57 -34.50 6.22
C MET A 33 -7.29 -33.77 5.87
N VAL A 34 -6.39 -34.40 5.10
CA VAL A 34 -5.16 -33.74 4.59
C VAL A 34 -5.52 -32.55 3.69
N ASN A 35 -6.50 -32.71 2.81
CA ASN A 35 -6.95 -31.63 1.93
C ASN A 35 -7.49 -30.41 2.71
N ILE A 36 -8.31 -30.65 3.72
CA ILE A 36 -8.82 -29.60 4.61
C ILE A 36 -7.66 -28.92 5.37
N SER A 37 -6.71 -29.72 5.89
CA SER A 37 -5.54 -29.22 6.60
C SER A 37 -4.66 -28.33 5.72
N ILE A 38 -4.40 -28.73 4.48
CA ILE A 38 -3.66 -27.94 3.50
C ILE A 38 -4.38 -26.62 3.22
N ALA A 39 -5.70 -26.64 3.04
CA ALA A 39 -6.48 -25.44 2.80
C ALA A 39 -6.42 -24.45 3.98
N LEU A 40 -6.46 -24.96 5.23
CA LEU A 40 -6.27 -24.14 6.44
C LEU A 40 -4.86 -23.55 6.52
N ILE A 41 -3.83 -24.34 6.24
CA ILE A 41 -2.44 -23.86 6.21
C ILE A 41 -2.29 -22.75 5.18
N ILE A 42 -2.86 -22.92 3.98
CA ILE A 42 -2.84 -21.90 2.93
C ILE A 42 -3.53 -20.61 3.39
N LEU A 43 -4.71 -20.72 4.02
CA LEU A 43 -5.45 -19.58 4.51
C LEU A 43 -4.66 -18.81 5.57
N PHE A 44 -4.12 -19.51 6.57
CA PHE A 44 -3.36 -18.84 7.63
C PHE A 44 -2.05 -18.25 7.11
N ASN A 45 -1.35 -18.93 6.21
CA ASN A 45 -0.17 -18.33 5.56
C ASN A 45 -0.54 -17.07 4.78
N ALA A 46 -1.63 -17.07 4.01
CA ALA A 46 -2.09 -15.87 3.30
C ALA A 46 -2.47 -14.73 4.28
N LEU A 47 -2.98 -15.08 5.46
CA LEU A 47 -3.32 -14.09 6.50
C LEU A 47 -2.07 -13.47 7.14
N PHE A 48 -1.04 -14.28 7.46
CA PHE A 48 0.11 -13.85 8.23
C PHE A 48 1.32 -13.42 7.40
N VAL A 49 1.39 -13.76 6.12
CA VAL A 49 2.48 -13.30 5.23
C VAL A 49 2.54 -11.77 5.22
N GLN A 50 3.73 -11.20 5.21
CA GLN A 50 3.91 -9.74 5.23
C GLN A 50 3.94 -9.15 3.81
N GLU A 51 4.71 -9.73 2.92
CA GLU A 51 4.77 -9.31 1.51
C GLU A 51 4.18 -10.37 0.59
N ILE A 52 3.46 -9.95 -0.46
CA ILE A 52 2.84 -10.85 -1.44
C ILE A 52 3.87 -11.78 -2.08
N LEU A 53 5.08 -11.28 -2.34
CA LEU A 53 6.15 -12.05 -2.99
C LEU A 53 6.76 -13.14 -2.10
N GLU A 54 6.55 -13.13 -0.78
CA GLU A 54 6.91 -14.25 0.09
C GLU A 54 6.12 -15.52 -0.26
N MET A 55 4.94 -15.34 -0.84
CA MET A 55 4.12 -16.41 -1.39
C MET A 55 4.13 -16.47 -2.94
N SER A 56 5.27 -16.17 -3.55
CA SER A 56 5.41 -16.13 -5.02
C SER A 56 4.97 -17.43 -5.72
N PHE A 57 5.04 -18.56 -5.02
CA PHE A 57 4.61 -19.87 -5.49
C PHE A 57 3.10 -20.14 -5.32
N PHE A 58 2.35 -19.22 -4.74
CA PHE A 58 0.93 -19.39 -4.43
C PHE A 58 0.06 -19.73 -5.65
N PRO A 59 0.20 -19.12 -6.84
CA PRO A 59 -0.57 -19.51 -8.02
C PRO A 59 -0.38 -20.99 -8.41
N THR A 60 0.86 -21.48 -8.33
CA THR A 60 1.17 -22.90 -8.60
C THR A 60 0.59 -23.81 -7.53
N LEU A 61 0.62 -23.39 -6.27
CA LEU A 61 0.01 -24.11 -5.15
C LEU A 61 -1.50 -24.27 -5.34
N LEU A 62 -2.18 -23.23 -5.86
CA LEU A 62 -3.61 -23.32 -6.21
C LEU A 62 -3.89 -24.41 -7.26
N LEU A 63 -3.04 -24.53 -8.28
CA LEU A 63 -3.19 -25.57 -9.31
C LEU A 63 -3.03 -26.98 -8.70
N PHE A 64 -2.04 -27.16 -7.85
CA PHE A 64 -1.76 -28.45 -7.22
C PHE A 64 -2.87 -28.90 -6.28
N THR A 65 -3.30 -28.00 -5.39
CA THR A 65 -4.39 -28.29 -4.44
C THR A 65 -5.71 -28.55 -5.14
N THR A 66 -5.99 -27.82 -6.21
CA THR A 66 -7.18 -28.02 -7.03
C THR A 66 -7.15 -29.38 -7.72
N LEU A 67 -6.03 -29.78 -8.34
CA LEU A 67 -5.88 -31.10 -8.97
C LEU A 67 -6.11 -32.22 -7.95
N PHE A 68 -5.52 -32.12 -6.78
CA PHE A 68 -5.69 -33.09 -5.70
C PHE A 68 -7.14 -33.19 -5.25
N ARG A 69 -7.83 -32.07 -5.06
CA ARG A 69 -9.24 -32.02 -4.68
C ARG A 69 -10.14 -32.69 -5.73
N ILE A 70 -9.93 -32.36 -7.01
CA ILE A 70 -10.70 -33.02 -8.10
C ILE A 70 -10.49 -34.52 -8.07
N SER A 71 -9.26 -35.00 -7.85
CA SER A 71 -8.98 -36.43 -7.78
C SER A 71 -9.68 -37.11 -6.60
N LEU A 72 -9.78 -36.46 -5.46
CA LEU A 72 -10.55 -36.93 -4.30
C LEU A 72 -12.06 -36.98 -4.60
N ASN A 73 -12.62 -35.95 -5.26
CA ASN A 73 -14.03 -35.92 -5.65
C ASN A 73 -14.38 -37.03 -6.62
N VAL A 74 -13.49 -37.37 -7.55
CA VAL A 74 -13.71 -38.53 -8.46
C VAL A 74 -13.62 -39.86 -7.69
N SER A 75 -12.72 -39.94 -6.71
CA SER A 75 -12.60 -41.15 -5.87
C SER A 75 -13.79 -41.35 -4.96
N SER A 76 -14.29 -40.28 -4.31
CA SER A 76 -15.51 -40.31 -3.46
C SER A 76 -16.75 -40.69 -4.28
N THR A 77 -16.92 -40.04 -5.46
CA THR A 77 -17.97 -40.39 -6.42
C THR A 77 -17.97 -41.87 -6.74
N ARG A 78 -16.79 -42.44 -7.05
CA ARG A 78 -16.68 -43.84 -7.36
C ARG A 78 -17.14 -44.73 -6.19
N LEU A 79 -16.71 -44.43 -4.96
CA LEU A 79 -17.11 -45.15 -3.77
C LEU A 79 -18.63 -45.04 -3.51
N ILE A 80 -19.20 -43.81 -3.61
CA ILE A 80 -20.63 -43.61 -3.49
C ILE A 80 -21.42 -44.48 -4.48
N LEU A 81 -21.01 -44.48 -5.76
CA LEU A 81 -21.73 -45.17 -6.80
C LEU A 81 -21.51 -46.70 -6.77
N THR A 82 -20.35 -47.18 -6.28
CA THR A 82 -20.03 -48.61 -6.30
C THR A 82 -20.39 -49.36 -5.02
N THR A 83 -20.10 -48.78 -3.88
CA THR A 83 -20.27 -49.41 -2.55
C THR A 83 -21.37 -48.79 -1.72
N GLY A 84 -21.73 -47.52 -1.97
CA GLY A 84 -22.59 -46.72 -1.09
C GLY A 84 -21.92 -46.34 0.24
N ASP A 85 -20.59 -46.54 0.36
CA ASP A 85 -19.80 -46.23 1.55
C ASP A 85 -18.56 -45.40 1.15
N PRO A 86 -18.67 -44.06 1.11
CA PRO A 86 -17.55 -43.18 0.81
C PRO A 86 -16.63 -42.89 2.02
N GLY A 87 -16.90 -43.47 3.17
CA GLY A 87 -16.15 -43.28 4.40
C GLY A 87 -16.85 -42.41 5.43
N ASN A 88 -16.30 -42.43 6.65
CA ASN A 88 -16.92 -41.79 7.82
C ASN A 88 -16.94 -40.28 7.73
N VAL A 89 -15.95 -39.63 7.10
CA VAL A 89 -15.88 -38.18 6.97
C VAL A 89 -17.06 -37.68 6.15
N VAL A 90 -17.31 -38.26 4.98
CA VAL A 90 -18.41 -37.89 4.09
C VAL A 90 -19.77 -38.10 4.77
N GLU A 91 -19.95 -39.30 5.39
CA GLU A 91 -21.19 -39.62 6.09
C GLU A 91 -21.47 -38.70 7.26
N THR A 92 -20.44 -38.37 8.05
CA THR A 92 -20.56 -37.46 9.20
C THR A 92 -20.95 -36.04 8.74
N PHE A 93 -20.31 -35.51 7.70
CA PHE A 93 -20.67 -34.20 7.18
C PHE A 93 -22.09 -34.15 6.64
N GLY A 94 -22.54 -35.19 5.91
CA GLY A 94 -23.89 -35.27 5.40
C GLY A 94 -24.95 -35.30 6.51
N SER A 95 -24.73 -36.12 7.52
CA SER A 95 -25.66 -36.23 8.66
C SER A 95 -25.66 -35.00 9.58
N PHE A 96 -24.49 -34.37 9.78
CA PHE A 96 -24.33 -33.21 10.64
C PHE A 96 -25.14 -32.00 10.15
N VAL A 97 -25.05 -31.68 8.84
CA VAL A 97 -25.68 -30.49 8.27
C VAL A 97 -27.22 -30.64 8.20
N GLY A 98 -27.72 -31.82 7.90
CA GLY A 98 -29.14 -32.08 7.82
C GLY A 98 -29.78 -32.53 9.13
N GLY A 99 -29.03 -32.75 10.21
CA GLY A 99 -29.54 -33.41 11.41
C GLY A 99 -30.12 -34.80 11.13
N GLY A 100 -29.64 -35.47 10.09
CA GLY A 100 -30.17 -36.75 9.59
C GLY A 100 -31.34 -36.63 8.62
N ASP A 101 -31.85 -35.43 8.36
CA ASP A 101 -32.92 -35.18 7.38
C ASP A 101 -32.35 -34.68 6.05
N MET A 102 -32.57 -35.45 4.99
CA MET A 102 -32.07 -35.13 3.64
C MET A 102 -32.68 -33.84 3.09
N ILE A 103 -33.93 -33.54 3.39
CA ILE A 103 -34.61 -32.37 2.86
C ILE A 103 -34.01 -31.09 3.47
N ILE A 104 -33.85 -31.08 4.79
CA ILE A 104 -33.23 -29.96 5.50
C ILE A 104 -31.80 -29.80 5.07
N GLY A 105 -31.02 -30.89 5.06
CA GLY A 105 -29.63 -30.91 4.61
C GLY A 105 -29.45 -30.41 3.16
N GLY A 106 -30.37 -30.84 2.27
CA GLY A 106 -30.41 -30.43 0.87
C GLY A 106 -30.65 -28.92 0.69
N ILE A 107 -31.60 -28.36 1.42
CA ILE A 107 -31.90 -26.92 1.38
C ILE A 107 -30.69 -26.13 1.86
N ILE A 108 -30.09 -26.49 3.00
CA ILE A 108 -28.91 -25.83 3.55
C ILE A 108 -27.74 -25.93 2.58
N PHE A 109 -27.52 -27.13 2.01
CA PHE A 109 -26.47 -27.38 1.03
C PHE A 109 -26.61 -26.49 -0.21
N ILE A 110 -27.84 -26.39 -0.78
CA ILE A 110 -28.10 -25.50 -1.94
C ILE A 110 -27.77 -24.05 -1.60
N VAL A 111 -28.18 -23.57 -0.42
CA VAL A 111 -27.88 -22.21 0.03
C VAL A 111 -26.37 -21.99 0.14
N LEU A 112 -25.63 -22.94 0.74
CA LEU A 112 -24.17 -22.86 0.84
C LEU A 112 -23.49 -22.86 -0.53
N VAL A 113 -23.93 -23.73 -1.46
CA VAL A 113 -23.43 -23.76 -2.85
C VAL A 113 -23.65 -22.43 -3.56
N LEU A 114 -24.86 -21.84 -3.43
CA LEU A 114 -25.19 -20.57 -4.06
C LEU A 114 -24.29 -19.43 -3.51
N ILE A 115 -24.15 -19.36 -2.19
CA ILE A 115 -23.27 -18.35 -1.56
C ILE A 115 -21.84 -18.54 -2.03
N GLN A 116 -21.31 -19.76 -1.99
CA GLN A 116 -19.96 -20.03 -2.41
C GLN A 116 -19.70 -19.67 -3.87
N PHE A 117 -20.60 -20.05 -4.76
CA PHE A 117 -20.42 -19.83 -6.19
C PHE A 117 -20.61 -18.36 -6.58
N ILE A 118 -21.70 -17.71 -6.10
CA ILE A 118 -22.08 -16.37 -6.51
C ILE A 118 -21.27 -15.30 -5.76
N VAL A 119 -21.09 -15.48 -4.44
CA VAL A 119 -20.46 -14.43 -3.62
C VAL A 119 -18.95 -14.65 -3.54
N ILE A 120 -18.53 -15.84 -3.11
CA ILE A 120 -17.12 -16.07 -2.77
C ILE A 120 -16.27 -16.28 -4.03
N ASN A 121 -16.61 -17.26 -4.88
CA ASN A 121 -15.78 -17.59 -6.03
C ASN A 121 -15.79 -16.48 -7.09
N LYS A 122 -16.98 -15.96 -7.46
CA LYS A 122 -17.05 -14.81 -8.39
C LYS A 122 -16.44 -13.54 -7.80
N GLY A 123 -16.60 -13.32 -6.49
CA GLY A 123 -16.00 -12.19 -5.80
C GLY A 123 -14.46 -12.25 -5.82
N SER A 124 -13.89 -13.36 -5.39
CA SER A 124 -12.44 -13.58 -5.38
C SER A 124 -11.82 -13.52 -6.79
N GLU A 125 -12.47 -14.15 -7.79
CA GLU A 125 -12.07 -14.06 -9.19
C GLU A 125 -12.03 -12.62 -9.68
N ARG A 126 -13.11 -11.86 -9.41
CA ARG A 126 -13.19 -10.46 -9.88
C ARG A 126 -12.16 -9.56 -9.22
N VAL A 127 -11.94 -9.73 -7.93
CA VAL A 127 -10.90 -8.99 -7.20
C VAL A 127 -9.52 -9.31 -7.77
N SER A 128 -9.21 -10.60 -8.00
CA SER A 128 -7.94 -11.03 -8.57
C SER A 128 -7.71 -10.46 -9.98
N GLU A 129 -8.73 -10.54 -10.86
CA GLU A 129 -8.68 -10.01 -12.23
C GLU A 129 -8.42 -8.50 -12.24
N VAL A 130 -9.20 -7.75 -11.43
CA VAL A 130 -9.11 -6.28 -11.40
C VAL A 130 -7.78 -5.82 -10.81
N THR A 131 -7.33 -6.44 -9.72
CA THR A 131 -6.04 -6.11 -9.10
C THR A 131 -4.88 -6.44 -10.02
N ALA A 132 -4.91 -7.61 -10.68
CA ALA A 132 -3.89 -7.97 -11.67
C ALA A 132 -3.82 -6.94 -12.80
N ARG A 133 -4.97 -6.54 -13.36
CA ARG A 133 -5.04 -5.53 -14.42
C ARG A 133 -4.42 -4.21 -13.98
N PHE A 134 -4.87 -3.65 -12.84
CA PHE A 134 -4.34 -2.37 -12.38
C PHE A 134 -2.84 -2.41 -12.05
N THR A 135 -2.36 -3.51 -11.48
CA THR A 135 -0.94 -3.67 -11.19
C THR A 135 -0.11 -3.73 -12.46
N LEU A 136 -0.57 -4.48 -13.48
CA LEU A 136 0.10 -4.59 -14.77
C LEU A 136 0.06 -3.27 -15.56
N ASP A 137 -1.07 -2.57 -15.56
CA ASP A 137 -1.22 -1.28 -16.24
C ASP A 137 -0.36 -0.18 -15.61
N ALA A 138 -0.11 -0.24 -14.30
CA ALA A 138 0.74 0.70 -13.59
C ALA A 138 2.25 0.45 -13.78
N MET A 139 2.66 -0.70 -14.31
CA MET A 139 4.06 -1.09 -14.42
C MET A 139 4.95 -0.15 -15.22
N PRO A 140 4.56 0.32 -16.43
CA PRO A 140 5.40 1.24 -17.17
C PRO A 140 5.69 2.53 -16.39
N GLY A 141 4.70 3.04 -15.64
CA GLY A 141 4.86 4.20 -14.77
C GLY A 141 5.85 3.95 -13.61
N LYS A 142 5.75 2.78 -12.96
CA LYS A 142 6.71 2.38 -11.91
C LYS A 142 8.13 2.22 -12.46
N GLN A 143 8.30 1.67 -13.67
CA GLN A 143 9.61 1.56 -14.33
C GLN A 143 10.20 2.93 -14.64
N MET A 144 9.41 3.85 -15.21
CA MET A 144 9.85 5.21 -15.48
C MET A 144 10.26 5.96 -14.19
N ALA A 145 9.55 5.74 -13.08
CA ALA A 145 9.92 6.34 -11.80
C ALA A 145 11.29 5.80 -11.29
N ILE A 146 11.55 4.49 -11.42
CA ILE A 146 12.86 3.92 -11.06
C ILE A 146 13.97 4.50 -11.94
N ASP A 147 13.71 4.69 -13.24
CA ASP A 147 14.67 5.26 -14.16
C ASP A 147 14.94 6.75 -13.86
N ALA A 148 13.91 7.50 -13.46
CA ALA A 148 14.07 8.89 -13.03
C ALA A 148 14.88 8.99 -11.73
N ASP A 149 14.59 8.15 -10.72
CA ASP A 149 15.35 8.09 -9.47
C ASP A 149 16.84 7.77 -9.72
N LEU A 150 17.12 6.84 -10.65
CA LEU A 150 18.48 6.48 -11.03
C LEU A 150 19.19 7.65 -11.74
N ASN A 151 18.53 8.32 -12.68
CA ASN A 151 19.10 9.42 -13.44
C ASN A 151 19.37 10.67 -12.57
N THR A 152 18.56 10.88 -11.53
CA THR A 152 18.78 11.98 -10.55
C THR A 152 19.82 11.62 -9.49
N GLY A 153 20.30 10.38 -9.44
CA GLY A 153 21.24 9.90 -8.43
C GLY A 153 20.60 9.66 -7.06
N ALA A 154 19.27 9.63 -6.97
CA ALA A 154 18.54 9.33 -5.73
C ALA A 154 18.70 7.86 -5.29
N ILE A 155 18.95 6.96 -6.22
CA ILE A 155 19.23 5.54 -5.98
C ILE A 155 20.48 5.08 -6.73
N THR A 156 21.10 4.00 -6.22
CA THR A 156 22.25 3.38 -6.91
C THR A 156 21.79 2.45 -8.05
N GLU A 157 22.71 2.13 -8.99
CA GLU A 157 22.43 1.17 -10.06
C GLU A 157 22.03 -0.22 -9.51
N LYS A 158 22.59 -0.61 -8.37
CA LYS A 158 22.26 -1.85 -7.68
C LYS A 158 20.81 -1.81 -7.18
N ASP A 159 20.43 -0.73 -6.51
CA ASP A 159 19.05 -0.56 -6.00
C ASP A 159 18.03 -0.52 -7.14
N ALA A 160 18.38 0.13 -8.25
CA ALA A 160 17.53 0.17 -9.44
C ALA A 160 17.31 -1.22 -10.02
N ARG A 161 18.34 -2.07 -10.08
CA ARG A 161 18.21 -3.47 -10.54
C ARG A 161 17.33 -4.29 -9.60
N GLU A 162 17.51 -4.15 -8.28
CA GLU A 162 16.69 -4.86 -7.28
C GLU A 162 15.22 -4.44 -7.38
N ARG A 163 14.94 -3.13 -7.50
CA ARG A 163 13.58 -2.61 -7.67
C ARG A 163 12.93 -3.09 -8.96
N ARG A 164 13.66 -3.12 -10.09
CA ARG A 164 13.15 -3.65 -11.36
C ARG A 164 12.85 -5.15 -11.28
N GLN A 165 13.74 -5.92 -10.62
CA GLN A 165 13.52 -7.36 -10.42
C GLN A 165 12.26 -7.60 -9.57
N LYS A 166 12.10 -6.91 -8.44
CA LYS A 166 10.91 -6.98 -7.60
C LYS A 166 9.64 -6.63 -8.38
N LEU A 167 9.69 -5.61 -9.23
CA LEU A 167 8.57 -5.21 -10.08
C LEU A 167 8.22 -6.30 -11.12
N GLN A 168 9.22 -6.96 -11.71
CA GLN A 168 9.02 -8.06 -12.64
C GLN A 168 8.42 -9.30 -11.96
N ASP A 169 8.86 -9.59 -10.73
CA ASP A 169 8.33 -10.70 -9.92
C ASP A 169 6.87 -10.43 -9.53
N GLU A 170 6.52 -9.18 -9.15
CA GLU A 170 5.13 -8.77 -8.94
C GLU A 170 4.27 -8.99 -10.20
N SER A 171 4.76 -8.61 -11.37
CA SER A 171 4.08 -8.82 -12.64
C SER A 171 3.78 -10.29 -12.91
N SER A 172 4.82 -11.11 -12.78
CA SER A 172 4.73 -12.55 -13.01
C SER A 172 3.76 -13.20 -12.02
N PHE A 173 3.77 -12.76 -10.77
CA PHE A 173 2.85 -13.22 -9.74
C PHE A 173 1.40 -12.89 -10.10
N PHE A 174 1.06 -11.63 -10.36
CA PHE A 174 -0.31 -11.21 -10.65
C PHE A 174 -0.83 -11.78 -11.96
N GLY A 175 0.02 -11.89 -13.00
CA GLY A 175 -0.33 -12.54 -14.25
C GLY A 175 -0.64 -14.04 -14.08
N SER A 176 0.16 -14.74 -13.29
CA SER A 176 -0.07 -16.15 -12.96
C SER A 176 -1.30 -16.35 -12.09
N MET A 177 -1.57 -15.39 -11.19
CA MET A 177 -2.71 -15.41 -10.27
C MET A 177 -4.05 -15.31 -10.99
N ASP A 178 -4.18 -14.45 -12.01
CA ASP A 178 -5.37 -14.39 -12.85
C ASP A 178 -5.68 -15.73 -13.54
N GLY A 179 -4.66 -16.42 -14.04
CA GLY A 179 -4.81 -17.75 -14.61
C GLY A 179 -5.22 -18.80 -13.57
N ALA A 180 -4.58 -18.83 -12.41
CA ALA A 180 -4.84 -19.80 -11.35
C ALA A 180 -6.25 -19.65 -10.75
N THR A 181 -6.75 -18.42 -10.56
CA THR A 181 -8.11 -18.20 -10.05
C THR A 181 -9.21 -18.69 -11.01
N LYS A 182 -9.00 -18.54 -12.31
CA LYS A 182 -9.91 -19.11 -13.34
C LYS A 182 -9.94 -20.63 -13.28
N TYR A 183 -8.80 -21.27 -13.00
CA TYR A 183 -8.73 -22.73 -12.84
C TYR A 183 -9.49 -23.20 -11.58
N VAL A 184 -9.34 -22.51 -10.46
CA VAL A 184 -10.08 -22.80 -9.21
C VAL A 184 -11.59 -22.65 -9.42
N LYS A 185 -12.04 -21.68 -10.20
CA LYS A 185 -13.46 -21.54 -10.57
C LYS A 185 -13.96 -22.72 -11.40
N GLY A 186 -13.16 -23.23 -12.34
CA GLY A 186 -13.48 -24.43 -13.11
C GLY A 186 -13.76 -25.65 -12.24
N ASP A 187 -12.95 -25.85 -11.21
CA ASP A 187 -13.14 -26.93 -10.24
C ASP A 187 -14.45 -26.80 -9.45
N ALA A 188 -14.81 -25.62 -8.98
CA ALA A 188 -16.09 -25.41 -8.29
C ALA A 188 -17.29 -25.77 -9.19
N THR A 189 -17.20 -25.48 -10.49
CA THR A 189 -18.24 -25.87 -11.47
C THR A 189 -18.25 -27.38 -11.69
N ALA A 190 -17.09 -28.02 -11.80
CA ALA A 190 -16.98 -29.47 -11.89
C ALA A 190 -17.51 -30.18 -10.66
N GLY A 191 -17.20 -29.67 -9.46
CA GLY A 191 -17.73 -30.20 -8.20
C GLY A 191 -19.26 -30.19 -8.13
N LEU A 192 -19.88 -29.13 -8.65
CA LEU A 192 -21.35 -29.04 -8.71
C LEU A 192 -21.95 -30.09 -9.66
N LEU A 193 -21.33 -30.30 -10.83
CA LEU A 193 -21.75 -31.36 -11.76
C LEU A 193 -21.59 -32.73 -11.14
N ILE A 194 -20.49 -33.00 -10.44
CA ILE A 194 -20.24 -34.23 -9.71
C ILE A 194 -21.32 -34.49 -8.66
N THR A 195 -21.73 -33.46 -7.92
CA THR A 195 -22.83 -33.56 -6.94
C THR A 195 -24.14 -33.99 -7.59
N PHE A 196 -24.50 -33.47 -8.77
CA PHE A 196 -25.69 -33.94 -9.50
C PHE A 196 -25.54 -35.39 -9.96
N ILE A 197 -24.35 -35.76 -10.44
CA ILE A 197 -24.07 -37.16 -10.84
C ILE A 197 -24.21 -38.10 -9.62
N ASN A 198 -23.67 -37.71 -8.46
CA ASN A 198 -23.76 -38.52 -7.25
C ASN A 198 -25.23 -38.66 -6.78
N LEU A 199 -26.00 -37.62 -6.80
CA LEU A 199 -27.40 -37.68 -6.39
C LEU A 199 -28.24 -38.55 -7.32
N ILE A 200 -28.21 -38.32 -8.62
CA ILE A 200 -29.01 -39.02 -9.60
C ILE A 200 -28.48 -40.45 -9.77
N GLY A 201 -27.16 -40.55 -10.02
CA GLY A 201 -26.52 -41.86 -10.24
C GLY A 201 -26.58 -42.74 -9.00
N GLY A 202 -26.33 -42.18 -7.81
CA GLY A 202 -26.43 -42.91 -6.55
C GLY A 202 -27.83 -43.41 -6.28
N THR A 203 -28.87 -42.57 -6.45
CA THR A 203 -30.27 -43.00 -6.31
C THR A 203 -30.62 -44.12 -7.25
N VAL A 204 -30.23 -44.03 -8.53
CA VAL A 204 -30.45 -45.09 -9.51
C VAL A 204 -29.75 -46.38 -9.10
N MET A 205 -28.47 -46.30 -8.68
CA MET A 205 -27.71 -47.46 -8.24
C MET A 205 -28.31 -48.06 -6.96
N GLY A 206 -28.79 -47.27 -6.04
CA GLY A 206 -29.47 -47.72 -4.83
C GLY A 206 -30.72 -48.54 -5.13
N VAL A 207 -31.55 -48.08 -6.05
CA VAL A 207 -32.74 -48.82 -6.47
C VAL A 207 -32.40 -50.08 -7.25
N MET A 208 -31.52 -49.98 -8.26
CA MET A 208 -31.25 -51.05 -9.18
C MET A 208 -30.34 -52.15 -8.62
N ARG A 209 -29.34 -51.77 -7.81
CA ARG A 209 -28.31 -52.69 -7.32
C ARG A 209 -28.54 -53.13 -5.88
N SER A 210 -28.92 -52.20 -5.02
CA SER A 210 -29.15 -52.46 -3.59
C SER A 210 -30.57 -52.83 -3.24
N GLY A 211 -31.50 -52.76 -4.21
CA GLY A 211 -32.92 -53.12 -3.99
C GLY A 211 -33.69 -52.18 -3.05
N LEU A 212 -33.18 -50.99 -2.83
CA LEU A 212 -33.81 -49.98 -1.95
C LEU A 212 -35.10 -49.45 -2.60
N THR A 213 -36.06 -49.03 -1.78
CA THR A 213 -37.16 -48.23 -2.30
C THR A 213 -36.62 -46.87 -2.82
N PHE A 214 -37.32 -46.26 -3.75
CA PHE A 214 -36.90 -44.94 -4.26
C PHE A 214 -36.75 -43.90 -3.15
N SER A 215 -37.62 -43.92 -2.14
CA SER A 215 -37.55 -43.04 -0.99
C SER A 215 -36.30 -43.28 -0.15
N ASP A 216 -35.97 -44.52 0.15
CA ASP A 216 -34.77 -44.87 0.93
C ASP A 216 -33.49 -44.57 0.18
N ALA A 217 -33.47 -44.86 -1.15
CA ALA A 217 -32.35 -44.59 -2.02
C ALA A 217 -32.04 -43.08 -2.10
N ILE A 218 -33.06 -42.25 -2.31
CA ILE A 218 -32.88 -40.80 -2.38
C ILE A 218 -32.45 -40.22 -1.03
N GLN A 219 -32.94 -40.76 0.07
CA GLN A 219 -32.52 -40.31 1.41
C GLN A 219 -31.09 -40.70 1.70
N GLN A 220 -30.68 -41.94 1.46
CA GLN A 220 -29.31 -42.39 1.72
C GLN A 220 -28.30 -41.69 0.82
N TYR A 221 -28.48 -41.77 -0.51
CA TYR A 221 -27.54 -41.18 -1.47
C TYR A 221 -27.62 -39.65 -1.48
N GLY A 222 -28.76 -39.05 -1.08
CA GLY A 222 -28.86 -37.64 -0.88
C GLY A 222 -27.97 -37.13 0.26
N LEU A 223 -28.00 -37.79 1.43
CA LEU A 223 -27.13 -37.46 2.55
C LEU A 223 -25.65 -37.65 2.22
N LEU A 224 -25.29 -38.75 1.53
CA LEU A 224 -23.92 -38.98 1.07
C LEU A 224 -23.45 -37.91 0.07
N THR A 225 -24.33 -37.52 -0.84
CA THR A 225 -24.04 -36.48 -1.83
C THR A 225 -23.84 -35.10 -1.17
N ILE A 226 -24.67 -34.76 -0.16
CA ILE A 226 -24.50 -33.54 0.62
C ILE A 226 -23.16 -33.56 1.36
N GLY A 227 -22.81 -34.68 2.00
CA GLY A 227 -21.55 -34.86 2.69
C GLY A 227 -20.33 -34.70 1.79
N ASP A 228 -20.34 -35.39 0.65
CA ASP A 228 -19.29 -35.30 -0.36
C ASP A 228 -19.13 -33.86 -0.89
N GLY A 229 -20.25 -33.23 -1.24
CA GLY A 229 -20.25 -31.83 -1.67
C GLY A 229 -19.67 -30.89 -0.63
N LEU A 230 -20.00 -31.04 0.65
CA LEU A 230 -19.44 -30.23 1.73
C LEU A 230 -17.94 -30.45 1.96
N CYS A 231 -17.50 -31.72 1.93
CA CYS A 231 -16.10 -32.08 2.04
C CYS A 231 -15.24 -31.43 0.94
N SER A 232 -15.80 -31.25 -0.26
CA SER A 232 -15.14 -30.59 -1.38
C SER A 232 -15.26 -29.05 -1.33
N GLN A 233 -16.38 -28.52 -0.81
CA GLN A 233 -16.65 -27.09 -0.78
C GLN A 233 -15.85 -26.36 0.30
N ILE A 234 -15.65 -26.94 1.49
CA ILE A 234 -14.94 -26.29 2.59
C ILE A 234 -13.51 -25.88 2.18
N PRO A 235 -12.65 -26.79 1.63
CA PRO A 235 -11.33 -26.40 1.15
C PRO A 235 -11.40 -25.35 0.04
N SER A 236 -12.37 -25.46 -0.88
CA SER A 236 -12.55 -24.48 -1.95
C SER A 236 -12.84 -23.08 -1.42
N LEU A 237 -13.70 -22.98 -0.41
CA LEU A 237 -14.04 -21.74 0.26
C LEU A 237 -12.82 -21.12 0.95
N LEU A 238 -12.06 -21.92 1.71
CA LEU A 238 -10.86 -21.47 2.42
C LEU A 238 -9.79 -20.97 1.44
N ILE A 239 -9.56 -21.68 0.34
CA ILE A 239 -8.63 -21.29 -0.72
C ILE A 239 -9.08 -20.02 -1.45
N SER A 240 -10.38 -19.89 -1.76
CA SER A 240 -10.91 -18.68 -2.40
C SER A 240 -10.80 -17.46 -1.48
N LEU A 241 -11.01 -17.63 -0.17
CA LEU A 241 -10.82 -16.60 0.83
C LEU A 241 -9.33 -16.21 0.95
N ALA A 242 -8.43 -17.20 1.02
CA ALA A 242 -6.99 -16.97 1.03
C ALA A 242 -6.51 -16.19 -0.20
N THR A 243 -7.05 -16.55 -1.36
CA THR A 243 -6.80 -15.85 -2.63
C THR A 243 -7.24 -14.39 -2.55
N GLY A 244 -8.45 -14.13 -2.09
CA GLY A 244 -8.97 -12.77 -1.93
C GLY A 244 -8.13 -11.94 -0.97
N ILE A 245 -7.77 -12.49 0.20
CA ILE A 245 -6.94 -11.81 1.19
C ILE A 245 -5.56 -11.49 0.60
N LEU A 246 -4.89 -12.48 -0.01
CA LEU A 246 -3.54 -12.31 -0.54
C LEU A 246 -3.48 -11.26 -1.64
N VAL A 247 -4.45 -11.26 -2.56
CA VAL A 247 -4.48 -10.32 -3.69
C VAL A 247 -4.86 -8.89 -3.25
N THR A 248 -5.66 -8.74 -2.20
CA THR A 248 -6.02 -7.41 -1.66
C THR A 248 -4.98 -6.81 -0.74
N LYS A 249 -3.96 -7.59 -0.35
CA LYS A 249 -2.90 -7.16 0.54
C LYS A 249 -2.00 -6.13 -0.17
N GLY A 250 -1.87 -4.94 0.39
CA GLY A 250 -0.99 -3.89 -0.14
C GLY A 250 0.49 -4.21 0.07
N SER A 251 1.35 -3.70 -0.79
CA SER A 251 2.81 -3.94 -0.73
C SER A 251 3.55 -3.27 0.44
N LYS A 252 2.85 -2.53 1.30
CA LYS A 252 3.46 -1.73 2.39
C LYS A 252 3.00 -2.11 3.79
N GLU A 253 2.06 -3.03 3.95
CA GLU A 253 1.49 -3.35 5.26
C GLU A 253 2.17 -4.59 5.85
N ALA A 254 3.22 -4.34 6.64
CA ALA A 254 3.99 -5.40 7.33
C ALA A 254 3.17 -6.20 8.35
N ASP A 255 2.02 -5.69 8.83
CA ASP A 255 1.13 -6.37 9.77
C ASP A 255 -0.34 -6.16 9.41
N PHE A 256 -0.84 -6.97 8.47
CA PHE A 256 -2.23 -6.94 8.03
C PHE A 256 -3.23 -7.09 9.19
N SER A 257 -2.97 -8.00 10.14
CA SER A 257 -3.87 -8.26 11.26
C SER A 257 -3.90 -7.09 12.23
N GLY A 258 -2.75 -6.51 12.55
CA GLY A 258 -2.65 -5.32 13.41
C GLY A 258 -3.28 -4.09 12.78
N VAL A 259 -3.03 -3.87 11.47
CA VAL A 259 -3.65 -2.78 10.71
C VAL A 259 -5.16 -2.94 10.65
N LEU A 260 -5.68 -4.14 10.37
CA LEU A 260 -7.11 -4.41 10.34
C LEU A 260 -7.77 -4.12 11.70
N VAL A 261 -7.19 -4.62 12.79
CA VAL A 261 -7.70 -4.38 14.15
C VAL A 261 -7.63 -2.88 14.48
N LYS A 262 -6.52 -2.22 14.16
CA LYS A 262 -6.34 -0.78 14.37
C LYS A 262 -7.34 0.05 13.56
N GLN A 263 -7.61 -0.32 12.31
CA GLN A 263 -8.58 0.38 11.47
C GLN A 263 -10.03 0.17 11.92
N LEU A 264 -10.38 -1.05 12.33
CA LEU A 264 -11.75 -1.36 12.79
C LEU A 264 -12.06 -0.82 14.19
N PHE A 265 -11.11 -0.94 15.09
CA PHE A 265 -11.33 -0.62 16.51
C PHE A 265 -10.55 0.62 16.98
N GLY A 266 -9.65 1.16 16.18
CA GLY A 266 -8.74 2.25 16.53
C GLY A 266 -9.37 3.62 16.72
N ILE A 267 -10.68 3.78 16.44
CA ILE A 267 -11.41 5.02 16.62
C ILE A 267 -12.37 4.90 17.80
N PRO A 268 -12.01 5.36 19.01
CA PRO A 268 -12.86 5.21 20.20
C PRO A 268 -14.28 5.75 20.05
N LYS A 269 -14.42 6.86 19.29
CA LYS A 269 -15.74 7.48 19.01
C LYS A 269 -16.69 6.52 18.31
N VAL A 270 -16.19 5.69 17.38
CA VAL A 270 -17.02 4.70 16.66
C VAL A 270 -17.50 3.63 17.63
N LEU A 271 -16.63 3.13 18.51
CA LEU A 271 -16.99 2.14 19.51
C LEU A 271 -18.05 2.66 20.49
N TYR A 272 -18.00 3.93 20.88
CA TYR A 272 -19.05 4.55 21.70
C TYR A 272 -20.38 4.64 20.96
N ILE A 273 -20.38 5.03 19.69
CA ILE A 273 -21.62 5.10 18.89
C ILE A 273 -22.22 3.70 18.71
N VAL A 274 -21.41 2.70 18.37
CA VAL A 274 -21.86 1.31 18.20
C VAL A 274 -22.39 0.77 19.52
N GLY A 275 -21.66 0.96 20.63
CA GLY A 275 -22.08 0.49 21.95
C GLY A 275 -23.41 1.10 22.39
N THR A 276 -23.58 2.40 22.25
CA THR A 276 -24.84 3.09 22.58
C THR A 276 -25.99 2.66 21.65
N SER A 277 -25.72 2.49 20.35
CA SER A 277 -26.73 2.01 19.38
C SER A 277 -27.21 0.59 19.70
N MET A 278 -26.28 -0.31 20.09
CA MET A 278 -26.64 -1.67 20.51
C MET A 278 -27.55 -1.68 21.75
N ILE A 279 -27.21 -0.90 22.78
CA ILE A 279 -28.06 -0.77 23.98
C ILE A 279 -29.40 -0.21 23.61
N PHE A 280 -29.48 0.83 22.79
CA PHE A 280 -30.71 1.44 22.32
C PHE A 280 -31.58 0.44 21.57
N LEU A 281 -31.01 -0.33 20.63
CA LEU A 281 -31.74 -1.39 19.92
C LEU A 281 -32.28 -2.48 20.87
N GLY A 282 -31.48 -2.88 21.85
CA GLY A 282 -31.89 -3.87 22.84
C GLY A 282 -33.07 -3.42 23.74
N VAL A 283 -33.22 -2.09 23.93
CA VAL A 283 -34.32 -1.52 24.73
C VAL A 283 -35.58 -1.27 23.89
N VAL A 284 -35.41 -0.77 22.66
CA VAL A 284 -36.54 -0.34 21.81
C VAL A 284 -37.16 -1.52 21.06
N THR A 285 -36.40 -2.56 20.75
CA THR A 285 -36.87 -3.70 19.97
C THR A 285 -37.17 -4.91 20.89
N PRO A 286 -38.02 -5.85 20.50
CA PRO A 286 -38.29 -7.09 21.25
C PRO A 286 -37.11 -8.10 21.18
N LEU A 287 -35.90 -7.63 20.89
CA LEU A 287 -34.68 -8.43 20.87
C LEU A 287 -34.24 -8.73 22.32
N ASN A 288 -33.33 -9.70 22.45
CA ASN A 288 -32.81 -10.07 23.78
C ASN A 288 -32.00 -8.93 24.38
N THR A 289 -32.62 -8.11 25.24
CA THR A 289 -32.04 -6.92 25.89
C THR A 289 -30.75 -7.22 26.66
N ILE A 290 -30.64 -8.43 27.26
CA ILE A 290 -29.46 -8.82 28.01
C ILE A 290 -28.26 -9.00 27.08
N LEU A 291 -28.45 -9.68 25.93
CA LEU A 291 -27.40 -9.88 24.93
C LEU A 291 -26.96 -8.55 24.31
N PHE A 292 -27.89 -7.74 23.83
CA PHE A 292 -27.59 -6.43 23.23
C PHE A 292 -26.96 -5.47 24.24
N GLY A 293 -27.40 -5.51 25.51
CA GLY A 293 -26.80 -4.75 26.60
C GLY A 293 -25.36 -5.19 26.92
N ALA A 294 -25.11 -6.51 26.96
CA ALA A 294 -23.77 -7.03 27.21
C ALA A 294 -22.78 -6.68 26.08
N PHE A 295 -23.18 -6.84 24.81
CA PHE A 295 -22.34 -6.43 23.67
C PHE A 295 -22.14 -4.92 23.62
N GLY A 296 -23.18 -4.13 23.86
CA GLY A 296 -23.07 -2.68 23.93
C GLY A 296 -22.12 -2.22 25.03
N ALA A 297 -22.21 -2.81 26.22
CA ALA A 297 -21.30 -2.53 27.33
C ALA A 297 -19.85 -2.94 26.98
N ALA A 298 -19.64 -4.09 26.32
CA ALA A 298 -18.32 -4.52 25.87
C ALA A 298 -17.68 -3.52 24.91
N PHE A 299 -18.43 -2.98 23.93
CA PHE A 299 -17.95 -1.94 23.01
C PHE A 299 -17.64 -0.63 23.73
N LEU A 300 -18.47 -0.21 24.70
CA LEU A 300 -18.20 0.99 25.50
C LEU A 300 -16.93 0.85 26.33
N VAL A 301 -16.73 -0.29 26.98
CA VAL A 301 -15.53 -0.58 27.78
C VAL A 301 -14.28 -0.62 26.87
N SER A 302 -14.37 -1.27 25.70
CA SER A 302 -13.29 -1.29 24.72
C SER A 302 -12.93 0.12 24.24
N GLY A 303 -13.93 0.94 23.92
CA GLY A 303 -13.75 2.34 23.53
C GLY A 303 -13.10 3.17 24.63
N TYR A 304 -13.48 2.96 25.89
CA TYR A 304 -12.88 3.65 27.02
C TYR A 304 -11.41 3.23 27.25
N SER A 305 -11.13 1.93 27.22
CA SER A 305 -9.76 1.40 27.36
C SER A 305 -8.85 1.96 26.27
N MET A 306 -9.34 1.99 25.03
CA MET A 306 -8.55 2.47 23.90
C MET A 306 -8.36 4.00 23.93
N SER A 307 -9.38 4.76 24.33
CA SER A 307 -9.26 6.21 24.52
C SER A 307 -8.20 6.55 25.58
N LYS A 308 -8.10 5.74 26.64
CA LYS A 308 -7.07 5.90 27.66
C LYS A 308 -5.67 5.58 27.12
N SER A 309 -5.51 4.48 26.37
CA SER A 309 -4.23 4.10 25.77
C SER A 309 -3.70 5.15 24.79
N ILE A 310 -4.59 5.70 23.92
CA ILE A 310 -4.21 6.77 22.98
C ILE A 310 -3.82 8.06 23.74
N GLY A 311 -4.48 8.36 24.85
CA GLY A 311 -4.13 9.50 25.69
C GLY A 311 -2.77 9.33 26.38
N GLU A 312 -2.43 8.12 26.80
CA GLU A 312 -1.12 7.80 27.38
C GLU A 312 0.01 7.82 26.34
N GLU A 313 -0.20 7.23 25.15
CA GLU A 313 0.77 7.32 24.03
C GLU A 313 1.03 8.76 23.57
N SER A 314 0.00 9.59 23.48
CA SER A 314 0.19 10.99 23.07
C SER A 314 0.97 11.81 24.10
N ILE A 315 0.81 11.53 25.39
CA ILE A 315 1.57 12.19 26.46
C ILE A 315 3.03 11.68 26.47
N GLU A 316 3.27 10.38 26.25
CA GLU A 316 4.63 9.85 26.14
C GLU A 316 5.36 10.36 24.90
N GLU A 317 4.69 10.50 23.75
CA GLU A 317 5.26 11.13 22.55
C GLU A 317 5.57 12.62 22.76
N GLU A 318 4.70 13.36 23.45
CA GLU A 318 4.92 14.78 23.76
C GLU A 318 6.10 14.95 24.73
N VAL A 319 6.19 14.13 25.76
CA VAL A 319 7.32 14.12 26.72
C VAL A 319 8.62 13.69 26.04
N ALA A 320 8.59 12.66 25.18
CA ALA A 320 9.77 12.22 24.43
C ALA A 320 10.23 13.26 23.39
N ALA A 321 9.29 13.99 22.78
CA ALA A 321 9.61 15.10 21.89
C ALA A 321 10.23 16.29 22.65
N GLU A 322 9.69 16.67 23.81
CA GLU A 322 10.27 17.69 24.69
C GLU A 322 11.65 17.30 25.22
N GLU A 323 11.85 16.02 25.61
CA GLU A 323 13.16 15.53 26.03
C GLU A 323 14.18 15.50 24.88
N SER A 324 13.74 15.14 23.66
CA SER A 324 14.62 15.14 22.47
C SER A 324 14.99 16.54 22.02
N GLU A 325 14.08 17.52 22.07
CA GLU A 325 14.40 18.94 21.84
C GLU A 325 15.34 19.49 22.90
N ALA A 326 15.13 19.13 24.18
CA ALA A 326 16.01 19.53 25.25
C ALA A 326 17.42 18.89 25.15
N GLU A 327 17.52 17.67 24.66
CA GLU A 327 18.81 17.00 24.36
C GLU A 327 19.49 17.60 23.12
N GLU A 328 18.73 17.95 22.08
CA GLU A 328 19.27 18.62 20.89
C GLU A 328 19.85 20.00 21.21
N ILE A 329 19.19 20.74 22.09
CA ILE A 329 19.69 22.04 22.59
C ILE A 329 20.95 21.87 23.45
N ARG A 330 21.13 20.75 24.12
CA ARG A 330 22.29 20.47 24.99
C ARG A 330 23.49 19.85 24.26
N ARG A 331 23.36 19.43 22.99
CA ARG A 331 24.48 18.86 22.22
C ARG A 331 25.49 19.95 21.85
N PRO A 332 26.79 19.75 22.15
CA PRO A 332 27.85 20.72 21.79
C PRO A 332 27.96 20.97 20.27
N GLU A 333 27.49 20.04 19.47
CA GLU A 333 27.48 20.13 18.00
C GLU A 333 26.54 21.23 17.46
N ASN A 334 25.52 21.61 18.20
CA ASN A 334 24.61 22.69 17.81
C ASN A 334 25.27 24.09 17.93
N VAL A 335 26.30 24.23 18.75
CA VAL A 335 27.08 25.47 18.86
C VAL A 335 28.00 25.67 17.65
N VAL A 336 28.42 24.58 17.00
CA VAL A 336 29.26 24.61 15.80
C VAL A 336 28.46 25.10 14.58
N SER A 337 27.17 24.83 14.51
CA SER A 337 26.29 25.34 13.44
C SER A 337 26.06 26.84 13.53
N LEU A 338 26.14 27.43 14.73
CA LEU A 338 26.09 28.88 14.96
C LEU A 338 27.41 29.58 14.57
N LEU A 339 28.50 28.83 14.39
CA LEU A 339 29.79 29.31 13.93
C LEU A 339 29.98 29.19 12.40
N GLN A 340 28.98 28.77 11.67
CA GLN A 340 29.04 28.74 10.20
C GLN A 340 28.97 30.17 9.67
N VAL A 341 30.16 30.71 9.33
CA VAL A 341 30.29 31.98 8.63
C VAL A 341 29.85 31.75 7.19
N ASP A 342 28.83 32.44 6.74
CA ASP A 342 28.36 32.35 5.36
C ASP A 342 29.49 32.71 4.40
N PRO A 343 29.70 31.97 3.31
CA PRO A 343 30.79 32.23 2.39
C PRO A 343 30.77 33.62 1.75
N ILE A 344 29.54 34.08 1.42
CA ILE A 344 29.32 35.42 0.85
C ILE A 344 27.98 35.93 1.45
N GLU A 345 28.02 37.12 2.02
CA GLU A 345 26.85 37.80 2.56
C GLU A 345 26.73 39.18 1.93
N LEU A 346 25.50 39.58 1.58
CA LEU A 346 25.12 40.95 1.20
C LEU A 346 24.20 41.50 2.26
N GLU A 347 24.70 42.41 3.06
CA GLU A 347 23.88 43.13 4.05
C GLU A 347 23.48 44.51 3.52
N PHE A 348 22.26 44.92 3.80
CA PHE A 348 21.73 46.21 3.32
C PHE A 348 20.80 46.88 4.31
N GLY A 349 20.76 48.21 4.24
CA GLY A 349 19.89 49.01 5.04
C GLY A 349 18.42 48.94 4.63
N TYR A 350 17.53 49.42 5.51
CA TYR A 350 16.08 49.27 5.35
C TYR A 350 15.50 49.91 4.09
N GLY A 351 16.14 50.93 3.52
CA GLY A 351 15.72 51.57 2.28
C GLY A 351 15.90 50.73 1.04
N ILE A 352 16.73 49.68 1.11
CA ILE A 352 16.99 48.72 -0.01
C ILE A 352 16.03 47.53 0.05
N ILE A 353 15.32 47.28 1.16
CA ILE A 353 14.40 46.15 1.33
C ILE A 353 13.40 46.03 0.16
N PRO A 354 12.78 47.09 -0.36
CA PRO A 354 11.85 46.98 -1.48
C PRO A 354 12.44 46.35 -2.75
N LEU A 355 13.76 46.43 -2.95
CA LEU A 355 14.45 45.79 -4.07
C LEU A 355 14.65 44.29 -3.86
N ALA A 356 14.64 43.85 -2.61
CA ALA A 356 14.81 42.43 -2.25
C ALA A 356 13.47 41.72 -2.04
N ASP A 357 12.36 42.42 -1.81
CA ASP A 357 11.04 41.85 -1.56
C ASP A 357 10.26 41.66 -2.85
N VAL A 358 10.09 40.38 -3.22
CA VAL A 358 9.34 39.96 -4.45
C VAL A 358 7.88 40.50 -4.42
N ASN A 359 7.26 40.62 -3.23
CA ASN A 359 5.88 41.13 -3.09
C ASN A 359 5.76 42.63 -3.41
N GLN A 360 6.87 43.37 -3.34
CA GLN A 360 6.96 44.79 -3.67
C GLN A 360 7.53 45.03 -5.09
N GLY A 361 7.71 43.93 -5.88
CA GLY A 361 8.24 44.03 -7.24
C GLY A 361 9.76 44.04 -7.31
N GLY A 362 10.47 43.70 -6.21
CA GLY A 362 11.90 43.63 -6.16
C GLY A 362 12.45 42.43 -6.94
N ASP A 363 13.53 42.61 -7.68
CA ASP A 363 14.19 41.61 -8.55
C ASP A 363 15.63 41.30 -8.10
N LEU A 364 16.06 41.78 -6.94
CA LEU A 364 17.43 41.62 -6.46
C LEU A 364 17.82 40.13 -6.31
N LEU A 365 16.93 39.28 -5.81
CA LEU A 365 17.14 37.85 -5.66
C LEU A 365 17.41 37.17 -7.01
N ASP A 366 16.60 37.48 -8.01
CA ASP A 366 16.73 36.92 -9.36
C ASP A 366 18.03 37.38 -10.02
N ARG A 367 18.43 38.64 -9.81
CA ARG A 367 19.70 39.18 -10.31
C ARG A 367 20.90 38.49 -9.66
N VAL A 368 20.86 38.24 -8.36
CA VAL A 368 21.92 37.49 -7.66
C VAL A 368 22.07 36.07 -8.22
N VAL A 369 20.97 35.39 -8.51
CA VAL A 369 20.97 34.07 -9.15
C VAL A 369 21.56 34.14 -10.56
N MET A 370 21.17 35.14 -11.35
CA MET A 370 21.71 35.34 -12.71
C MET A 370 23.22 35.61 -12.69
N ILE A 371 23.68 36.48 -11.80
CA ILE A 371 25.12 36.81 -11.65
C ILE A 371 25.90 35.55 -11.27
N ARG A 372 25.44 34.75 -10.31
CA ARG A 372 26.09 33.49 -9.95
C ARG A 372 26.20 32.53 -11.14
N ARG A 373 25.14 32.45 -11.97
CA ARG A 373 25.13 31.64 -13.18
C ARG A 373 26.09 32.15 -14.23
N GLN A 374 26.16 33.47 -14.42
CA GLN A 374 27.11 34.09 -15.36
C GLN A 374 28.54 33.87 -14.95
N ILE A 375 28.89 34.05 -13.68
CA ILE A 375 30.23 33.77 -13.16
C ILE A 375 30.63 32.29 -13.37
N ALA A 376 29.67 31.37 -13.14
CA ALA A 376 29.96 29.96 -13.37
C ALA A 376 30.24 29.63 -14.84
N LEU A 377 29.54 30.29 -15.77
CA LEU A 377 29.77 30.13 -17.21
C LEU A 377 31.06 30.77 -17.70
N GLU A 378 31.39 31.94 -17.19
CA GLU A 378 32.59 32.70 -17.65
C GLU A 378 33.90 32.21 -17.02
N LEU A 379 33.85 31.89 -15.70
CA LEU A 379 35.06 31.52 -14.96
C LEU A 379 35.15 30.00 -14.66
N GLY A 380 34.14 29.21 -15.00
CA GLY A 380 34.11 27.76 -14.73
C GLY A 380 34.09 27.42 -13.23
N THR A 381 33.73 28.37 -12.37
CA THR A 381 33.73 28.19 -10.91
C THR A 381 32.33 28.42 -10.36
N VAL A 382 31.86 27.50 -9.54
CA VAL A 382 30.54 27.61 -8.88
C VAL A 382 30.67 28.55 -7.67
N VAL A 383 30.05 29.73 -7.75
CA VAL A 383 29.96 30.67 -6.63
C VAL A 383 29.01 30.11 -5.55
N PRO A 384 29.43 30.05 -4.28
CA PRO A 384 28.58 29.66 -3.17
C PRO A 384 27.26 30.46 -3.09
N ILE A 385 26.36 30.03 -2.24
CA ILE A 385 25.11 30.76 -2.01
C ILE A 385 25.46 32.13 -1.41
N ILE A 386 24.92 33.20 -2.01
CA ILE A 386 25.04 34.57 -1.50
C ILE A 386 23.83 34.79 -0.57
N ARG A 387 24.12 35.03 0.69
CA ARG A 387 23.09 35.28 1.68
C ARG A 387 22.73 36.74 1.74
N LEU A 388 21.45 37.05 1.61
CA LEU A 388 20.91 38.41 1.71
C LEU A 388 20.39 38.62 3.14
N ARG A 389 20.84 39.71 3.80
CA ARG A 389 20.40 40.06 5.16
C ARG A 389 20.12 41.57 5.26
N ASP A 390 19.02 41.91 5.92
CA ASP A 390 18.78 43.26 6.38
C ASP A 390 19.64 43.55 7.61
N ASN A 391 20.22 44.75 7.65
CA ASN A 391 21.01 45.21 8.78
C ASN A 391 20.58 46.62 9.19
N ILE A 392 19.93 46.72 10.36
CA ILE A 392 19.40 47.98 10.92
C ILE A 392 20.52 48.94 11.34
N GLN A 393 21.77 48.46 11.48
CA GLN A 393 22.90 49.28 11.86
C GLN A 393 23.48 50.09 10.66
N LEU A 394 23.13 49.70 9.43
CA LEU A 394 23.54 50.43 8.23
C LEU A 394 22.66 51.62 7.94
N ASN A 395 23.23 52.62 7.23
CA ASN A 395 22.41 53.71 6.69
C ASN A 395 21.32 53.16 5.78
N PRO A 396 20.15 53.84 5.65
CA PRO A 396 19.02 53.32 4.92
C PRO A 396 19.33 52.81 3.52
N ASN A 397 20.20 53.46 2.81
CA ASN A 397 20.56 53.23 1.41
C ASN A 397 21.91 52.57 1.23
N GLN A 398 22.55 52.16 2.32
CA GLN A 398 23.87 51.53 2.31
C GLN A 398 23.78 50.04 2.18
N TYR A 399 24.69 49.44 1.46
CA TYR A 399 24.93 48.01 1.42
C TYR A 399 26.40 47.67 1.67
N ILE A 400 26.66 46.47 2.21
CA ILE A 400 27.98 45.94 2.40
C ILE A 400 28.07 44.50 1.90
N ILE A 401 29.19 44.13 1.30
CA ILE A 401 29.44 42.77 0.88
C ILE A 401 30.52 42.19 1.81
N LYS A 402 30.20 41.02 2.40
CA LYS A 402 31.12 40.29 3.26
C LYS A 402 31.47 38.95 2.62
N ILE A 403 32.77 38.59 2.67
CA ILE A 403 33.26 37.27 2.31
C ILE A 403 33.82 36.66 3.58
N LYS A 404 33.24 35.51 3.97
CA LYS A 404 33.60 34.79 5.21
C LYS A 404 33.58 35.71 6.44
N GLY A 405 32.56 36.58 6.52
CA GLY A 405 32.37 37.53 7.62
C GLY A 405 33.25 38.78 7.57
N ILE A 406 34.18 38.93 6.60
CA ILE A 406 35.01 40.12 6.43
C ILE A 406 34.39 41.03 5.37
N GLN A 407 34.16 42.29 5.70
CA GLN A 407 33.69 43.28 4.75
C GLN A 407 34.73 43.56 3.68
N VAL A 408 34.32 43.33 2.41
CA VAL A 408 35.23 43.50 1.24
C VAL A 408 34.81 44.64 0.35
N ALA A 409 33.54 45.06 0.40
CA ALA A 409 33.00 46.19 -0.36
C ALA A 409 31.85 46.83 0.36
N GLU A 410 31.60 48.12 0.06
CA GLU A 410 30.43 48.88 0.50
C GLU A 410 30.00 49.86 -0.59
N GLY A 411 28.75 50.28 -0.55
CA GLY A 411 28.26 51.30 -1.46
C GLY A 411 26.92 51.83 -1.00
N GLU A 412 26.39 52.80 -1.70
CA GLU A 412 25.06 53.39 -1.48
C GLU A 412 24.26 53.32 -2.77
N ILE A 413 22.95 53.02 -2.62
CA ILE A 413 21.98 53.01 -3.72
C ILE A 413 20.86 54.00 -3.41
N LEU A 414 20.63 54.97 -4.29
CA LEU A 414 19.45 55.81 -4.20
C LEU A 414 18.31 55.19 -5.02
N PHE A 415 17.21 54.88 -4.33
CA PHE A 415 16.01 54.35 -4.97
C PHE A 415 15.43 55.38 -5.94
N ASP A 416 14.90 54.98 -7.07
CA ASP A 416 14.36 55.82 -8.15
C ASP A 416 15.36 56.82 -8.77
N HIS A 417 16.65 56.57 -8.64
CA HIS A 417 17.71 57.35 -9.28
C HIS A 417 18.58 56.48 -10.19
N TYR A 418 19.22 57.11 -11.17
CA TYR A 418 20.19 56.48 -12.07
C TYR A 418 21.58 57.05 -11.78
N MET A 419 22.58 56.18 -11.82
CA MET A 419 23.98 56.62 -11.71
C MET A 419 24.52 56.99 -13.08
N ALA A 420 24.79 58.22 -13.32
CA ALA A 420 25.39 58.74 -14.54
C ALA A 420 26.89 58.92 -14.35
N MET A 421 27.69 58.38 -15.27
CA MET A 421 29.14 58.53 -15.27
C MET A 421 29.58 59.26 -16.56
N ASN A 422 30.47 60.24 -16.40
CA ASN A 422 31.10 60.89 -17.55
C ASN A 422 32.25 60.04 -18.07
N PRO A 423 32.21 59.51 -19.30
CA PRO A 423 33.31 58.73 -19.87
C PRO A 423 34.52 59.57 -20.33
N GLY A 424 34.49 60.86 -20.04
CA GLY A 424 35.64 61.74 -20.32
C GLY A 424 35.48 62.65 -21.58
N TYR A 425 34.32 62.60 -22.24
CA TYR A 425 34.02 63.40 -23.43
C TYR A 425 32.70 64.15 -23.42
N ALA A 426 31.96 64.10 -22.30
CA ALA A 426 30.78 64.91 -22.16
C ALA A 426 31.20 66.36 -21.83
N GLU A 427 30.80 67.31 -22.69
CA GLU A 427 31.20 68.73 -22.60
C GLU A 427 30.31 69.51 -21.62
N GLU A 428 29.09 69.03 -21.32
CA GLU A 428 28.18 69.69 -20.39
C GLU A 428 28.05 68.92 -19.08
N GLU A 429 28.11 69.59 -17.95
CA GLU A 429 27.85 68.97 -16.65
C GLU A 429 26.34 68.85 -16.36
N ILE A 430 25.96 67.68 -15.87
CA ILE A 430 24.57 67.42 -15.45
C ILE A 430 24.44 67.67 -13.95
N ASN A 431 23.37 68.38 -13.56
CA ASN A 431 23.09 68.63 -12.17
C ASN A 431 22.47 67.34 -11.52
N GLY A 432 23.10 66.91 -10.43
CA GLY A 432 22.64 65.76 -9.65
C GLY A 432 23.37 65.67 -8.31
N ILE A 433 23.23 64.55 -7.62
CA ILE A 433 23.92 64.31 -6.33
C ILE A 433 25.26 63.66 -6.65
N PRO A 434 26.38 64.30 -6.32
CA PRO A 434 27.72 63.75 -6.61
C PRO A 434 27.97 62.48 -5.80
N THR A 435 28.50 61.45 -6.44
CA THR A 435 28.82 60.17 -5.86
C THR A 435 30.05 59.54 -6.54
N PHE A 436 30.41 58.35 -6.10
CA PHE A 436 31.47 57.54 -6.76
C PHE A 436 30.89 56.16 -7.12
N GLU A 437 31.29 55.66 -8.26
CA GLU A 437 31.00 54.29 -8.67
C GLU A 437 31.78 53.32 -7.73
N PRO A 438 31.08 52.31 -7.11
CA PRO A 438 31.68 51.53 -6.02
C PRO A 438 32.82 50.57 -6.43
N SER A 439 32.90 50.17 -7.71
CA SER A 439 33.88 49.17 -8.15
C SER A 439 35.27 49.79 -8.44
N PHE A 440 35.30 50.91 -9.15
CA PHE A 440 36.54 51.57 -9.62
C PHE A 440 36.73 52.93 -9.00
N HIS A 441 35.84 53.35 -8.15
CA HIS A 441 35.86 54.67 -7.45
C HIS A 441 35.88 55.85 -8.43
N LEU A 442 35.19 55.70 -9.56
CA LEU A 442 35.10 56.76 -10.57
C LEU A 442 34.04 57.82 -10.16
N PRO A 443 34.23 59.10 -10.45
CA PRO A 443 33.24 60.11 -10.20
C PRO A 443 31.95 59.84 -10.95
N ALA A 444 30.84 59.82 -10.23
CA ALA A 444 29.49 59.61 -10.77
C ALA A 444 28.49 60.59 -10.17
N ILE A 445 27.33 60.67 -10.74
CA ILE A 445 26.27 61.59 -10.31
C ILE A 445 24.94 60.81 -10.28
N TRP A 446 24.22 60.86 -9.17
CA TRP A 446 22.84 60.39 -9.11
C TRP A 446 21.89 61.38 -9.78
N ILE A 447 21.16 60.93 -10.81
CA ILE A 447 20.20 61.73 -11.57
C ILE A 447 18.81 61.08 -11.45
N THR A 448 17.77 61.94 -11.58
CA THR A 448 16.37 61.47 -11.58
C THR A 448 16.01 60.86 -12.95
N ASP A 449 14.92 60.05 -12.98
CA ASP A 449 14.43 59.43 -14.24
C ASP A 449 14.17 60.48 -15.36
N GLY A 450 13.61 61.65 -15.03
CA GLY A 450 13.39 62.74 -15.99
C GLY A 450 14.67 63.36 -16.62
N GLN A 451 15.84 63.08 -16.03
CA GLN A 451 17.13 63.57 -16.56
C GLN A 451 17.88 62.52 -17.35
N ARG A 452 17.41 61.29 -17.38
CA ARG A 452 18.05 60.14 -18.03
C ARG A 452 18.26 60.32 -19.52
N GLU A 453 17.21 60.70 -20.26
CA GLU A 453 17.31 60.90 -21.72
C GLU A 453 18.30 62.03 -22.06
N ARG A 454 18.34 63.06 -21.22
CA ARG A 454 19.29 64.16 -21.38
C ARG A 454 20.74 63.71 -21.09
N ALA A 455 20.93 62.89 -20.05
CA ALA A 455 22.23 62.35 -19.73
C ALA A 455 22.77 61.46 -20.87
N GLU A 456 21.93 60.55 -21.39
CA GLU A 456 22.29 59.70 -22.56
C GLU A 456 22.59 60.53 -23.80
N SER A 457 21.87 61.63 -24.07
CA SER A 457 22.12 62.53 -25.21
C SER A 457 23.42 63.33 -25.10
N LEU A 458 23.90 63.59 -23.89
CA LEU A 458 25.17 64.30 -23.61
C LEU A 458 26.35 63.32 -23.52
N GLY A 459 26.12 62.05 -23.63
CA GLY A 459 27.18 61.03 -23.63
C GLY A 459 27.59 60.48 -22.26
N TYR A 460 26.78 60.70 -21.21
CA TYR A 460 26.95 60.11 -19.89
C TYR A 460 26.62 58.61 -19.88
#